data_514a2762ccdb3e519493e8f4651cff41
#
_entry.id   514a2762ccdb3e519493e8f4651cff41
#
_cell.length_a   1.000
_cell.length_b   1.000
_cell.length_c   1.000
_cell.angle_alpha   90.00
_cell.angle_beta   90.00
_cell.angle_gamma   90.00
#
_symmetry.space_group_name_H-M   'P 1'
#
loop_
_entity.id
_entity.type
_entity.pdbx_description
1 polymer ?
#
loop_
_entity_poly.entity_id
_entity_poly.type
_entity_poly.pdbx_seq_one_letter_code
_entity_poly.pdbx_strand_id
1 'polypeptide(L)'
;MMMKRWGMMLVCWSAASLQGQDVVSSADPEKPGPFPVGVTTVVFVDHSRTDPVTKGPRTLPTDIWYPATDDARNLPPNRLSDFLFRGQAPGLLLAFRAGFKVKVEDLDGRYQNRAVRDARVRDGEFPLVVFSHGNGGLRFQSTFWCDHLASHGYVVMSCDHTGNAAATLAGGRMILHDSKGREQHAADRPRDVAFLIDGMTRFHKGEDSRFAGRIKLDQVAVGGHSFGGYTCNEVLSIDDRVKAIVPMTPVFRERKKYDVPVLLFVATEDATIKEEGNATARKYYDESTGPKYLVEIKDAGHFSFSDMGQFRPDFGDGIGEGKRITRPGEPIRYLPVEECFRITNAYSIAFLGYHLCGQERWKEFLSTNRYPQQIDYKQSLPAAVIEPKKQ
;
A
#
# COMPACT_ATOMS: atom_id res chain seq x y z
N MET A 1 -63.95 35.06 -30.03
CA MET A 1 -63.37 33.73 -30.02
C MET A 1 -61.83 33.88 -30.04
N MET A 2 -61.25 33.95 -28.87
CA MET A 2 -59.79 34.23 -28.69
C MET A 2 -59.08 32.91 -28.42
N MET A 3 -58.23 32.48 -29.34
CA MET A 3 -57.32 31.34 -29.17
C MET A 3 -56.10 31.80 -28.38
N LYS A 4 -55.89 31.24 -27.19
CA LYS A 4 -54.65 31.36 -26.39
C LYS A 4 -53.61 30.39 -26.92
N ARG A 5 -52.47 30.91 -27.43
CA ARG A 5 -51.26 30.15 -27.77
C ARG A 5 -50.51 29.88 -26.47
N TRP A 6 -50.26 28.61 -26.18
CA TRP A 6 -49.33 28.19 -25.13
C TRP A 6 -47.95 28.04 -25.76
N GLY A 7 -47.01 28.90 -25.31
CA GLY A 7 -45.59 28.74 -25.64
C GLY A 7 -44.96 27.68 -24.75
N MET A 8 -44.47 26.63 -25.35
CA MET A 8 -43.68 25.57 -24.68
C MET A 8 -42.24 26.04 -24.53
N MET A 9 -41.84 26.38 -23.31
CA MET A 9 -40.47 26.75 -22.99
C MET A 9 -39.63 25.47 -22.90
N LEU A 10 -38.79 25.23 -23.91
CA LEU A 10 -37.77 24.19 -23.84
C LEU A 10 -36.67 24.67 -22.87
N VAL A 11 -36.57 24.06 -21.71
CA VAL A 11 -35.40 24.20 -20.83
C VAL A 11 -34.34 23.24 -21.36
N CYS A 12 -33.37 23.81 -22.12
CA CYS A 12 -32.13 23.10 -22.44
C CYS A 12 -31.31 22.93 -21.15
N TRP A 13 -31.29 21.73 -20.61
CA TRP A 13 -30.28 21.34 -19.65
C TRP A 13 -28.96 21.16 -20.43
N SER A 14 -28.07 22.13 -20.34
CA SER A 14 -26.69 21.95 -20.71
C SER A 14 -26.08 20.99 -19.68
N ALA A 15 -25.85 19.76 -20.10
CA ALA A 15 -24.95 18.85 -19.39
C ALA A 15 -23.55 19.47 -19.45
N ALA A 16 -23.17 20.21 -18.41
CA ALA A 16 -21.79 20.57 -18.20
C ALA A 16 -21.04 19.24 -18.01
N SER A 17 -20.23 18.87 -19.01
CA SER A 17 -19.23 17.83 -18.87
C SER A 17 -18.33 18.25 -17.72
N LEU A 18 -18.45 17.63 -16.57
CA LEU A 18 -17.45 17.63 -15.53
C LEU A 18 -16.19 16.98 -16.13
N GLN A 19 -15.32 17.81 -16.71
CA GLN A 19 -13.95 17.40 -16.99
C GLN A 19 -13.39 16.91 -15.66
N GLY A 20 -12.94 15.66 -15.64
CA GLY A 20 -12.45 15.00 -14.44
C GLY A 20 -11.37 15.85 -13.76
N GLN A 21 -11.75 16.48 -12.66
CA GLN A 21 -10.75 17.13 -11.79
C GLN A 21 -9.82 16.04 -11.28
N ASP A 22 -8.52 16.30 -11.37
CA ASP A 22 -7.50 15.44 -10.75
C ASP A 22 -7.82 15.31 -9.25
N VAL A 23 -8.40 14.17 -8.87
CA VAL A 23 -8.78 13.91 -7.47
C VAL A 23 -7.57 13.56 -6.60
N VAL A 24 -6.40 13.27 -7.21
CA VAL A 24 -5.17 13.09 -6.46
C VAL A 24 -4.60 14.44 -6.06
N SER A 25 -4.29 14.58 -4.78
CA SER A 25 -3.88 15.83 -4.16
C SER A 25 -2.56 16.39 -4.71
N SER A 26 -2.50 17.74 -4.80
CA SER A 26 -1.27 18.50 -5.04
C SER A 26 -0.60 18.97 -3.76
N ALA A 27 -1.08 18.55 -2.58
CA ALA A 27 -0.55 18.97 -1.28
C ALA A 27 0.90 18.51 -1.06
N ASP A 28 1.55 19.10 -0.07
CA ASP A 28 2.89 18.72 0.38
C ASP A 28 2.96 17.20 0.63
N PRO A 29 3.84 16.46 -0.06
CA PRO A 29 3.88 15.00 0.01
C PRO A 29 4.38 14.47 1.37
N GLU A 30 4.99 15.32 2.19
CA GLU A 30 5.44 14.97 3.55
C GLU A 30 4.32 15.03 4.58
N LYS A 31 3.26 15.78 4.30
CA LYS A 31 2.12 16.00 5.19
C LYS A 31 0.92 15.16 4.75
N PRO A 32 -0.01 14.89 5.65
CA PRO A 32 -1.29 14.32 5.26
C PRO A 32 -1.94 15.14 4.15
N GLY A 33 -2.53 14.44 3.18
CA GLY A 33 -3.30 15.08 2.12
C GLY A 33 -4.59 15.75 2.63
N PRO A 34 -5.32 16.43 1.74
CA PRO A 34 -6.49 17.22 2.12
C PRO A 34 -7.72 16.39 2.48
N PHE A 35 -7.74 15.08 2.14
CA PHE A 35 -8.91 14.23 2.36
C PHE A 35 -8.88 13.57 3.73
N PRO A 36 -10.00 13.57 4.49
CA PRO A 36 -10.17 12.63 5.58
C PRO A 36 -10.11 11.20 5.03
N VAL A 37 -9.69 10.26 5.84
CA VAL A 37 -9.50 8.87 5.44
C VAL A 37 -10.60 8.00 6.05
N GLY A 38 -11.23 7.17 5.24
CA GLY A 38 -12.08 6.08 5.67
C GLY A 38 -11.36 4.74 5.59
N VAL A 39 -11.74 3.79 6.43
CA VAL A 39 -11.29 2.40 6.32
C VAL A 39 -12.45 1.44 6.51
N THR A 40 -12.54 0.41 5.67
CA THR A 40 -13.51 -0.67 5.82
C THR A 40 -12.84 -2.02 5.67
N THR A 41 -13.44 -3.07 6.22
CA THR A 41 -12.95 -4.45 6.08
C THR A 41 -13.94 -5.24 5.22
N VAL A 42 -13.42 -5.91 4.21
CA VAL A 42 -14.18 -6.82 3.33
C VAL A 42 -13.48 -8.17 3.29
N VAL A 43 -14.23 -9.24 3.21
CA VAL A 43 -13.68 -10.59 3.03
C VAL A 43 -13.90 -11.01 1.58
N PHE A 44 -12.81 -11.07 0.80
CA PHE A 44 -12.87 -11.61 -0.56
C PHE A 44 -12.70 -13.13 -0.51
N VAL A 45 -13.53 -13.84 -1.27
CA VAL A 45 -13.52 -15.31 -1.34
C VAL A 45 -13.34 -15.74 -2.79
N ASP A 46 -12.20 -16.36 -3.08
CA ASP A 46 -11.89 -16.91 -4.38
C ASP A 46 -12.29 -18.39 -4.45
N HIS A 47 -13.44 -18.62 -5.04
CA HIS A 47 -13.99 -19.99 -5.22
C HIS A 47 -13.26 -20.79 -6.31
N SER A 48 -12.43 -20.15 -7.14
CA SER A 48 -11.65 -20.83 -8.17
C SER A 48 -10.38 -21.50 -7.64
N ARG A 49 -9.93 -21.11 -6.42
CA ARG A 49 -8.73 -21.66 -5.78
C ARG A 49 -9.07 -22.33 -4.45
N THR A 50 -8.60 -23.55 -4.30
CA THR A 50 -8.60 -24.24 -3.00
C THR A 50 -7.42 -23.75 -2.17
N ASP A 51 -7.70 -23.23 -0.98
CA ASP A 51 -6.67 -22.82 -0.03
C ASP A 51 -5.96 -24.03 0.57
N PRO A 52 -4.62 -24.13 0.50
CA PRO A 52 -3.89 -25.31 0.94
C PRO A 52 -3.95 -25.55 2.45
N VAL A 53 -4.25 -24.51 3.25
CA VAL A 53 -4.31 -24.60 4.72
C VAL A 53 -5.74 -24.91 5.17
N THR A 54 -6.73 -24.17 4.68
CA THR A 54 -8.13 -24.30 5.11
C THR A 54 -8.86 -25.47 4.43
N LYS A 55 -8.39 -25.91 3.25
CA LYS A 55 -9.03 -26.87 2.35
C LYS A 55 -10.38 -26.41 1.78
N GLY A 56 -10.74 -25.15 2.01
CA GLY A 56 -11.90 -24.46 1.43
C GLY A 56 -11.48 -23.46 0.36
N PRO A 57 -12.39 -22.58 -0.11
CA PRO A 57 -12.07 -21.48 -1.02
C PRO A 57 -11.02 -20.55 -0.41
N ARG A 58 -10.13 -20.01 -1.26
CA ARG A 58 -9.13 -19.02 -0.82
C ARG A 58 -9.80 -17.77 -0.30
N THR A 59 -9.66 -17.49 0.97
CA THR A 59 -10.35 -16.41 1.68
C THR A 59 -9.35 -15.34 2.14
N LEU A 60 -9.59 -14.08 1.76
CA LEU A 60 -8.67 -12.96 1.98
C LEU A 60 -9.39 -11.83 2.74
N PRO A 61 -9.33 -11.79 4.08
CA PRO A 61 -9.75 -10.62 4.83
C PRO A 61 -8.89 -9.42 4.42
N THR A 62 -9.55 -8.32 4.02
CA THR A 62 -8.92 -7.18 3.36
C THR A 62 -9.41 -5.90 3.99
N ASP A 63 -8.49 -5.03 4.42
CA ASP A 63 -8.80 -3.66 4.76
C ASP A 63 -8.64 -2.77 3.52
N ILE A 64 -9.54 -1.82 3.36
CA ILE A 64 -9.57 -0.86 2.25
C ILE A 64 -9.60 0.53 2.85
N TRP A 65 -8.54 1.31 2.61
CA TRP A 65 -8.45 2.74 2.95
C TRP A 65 -8.86 3.57 1.74
N TYR A 66 -9.55 4.66 1.97
CA TYR A 66 -10.08 5.49 0.88
C TYR A 66 -10.29 6.94 1.33
N PRO A 67 -10.31 7.89 0.38
CA PRO A 67 -10.74 9.25 0.66
C PRO A 67 -12.19 9.27 1.13
N ALA A 68 -12.42 9.80 2.33
CA ALA A 68 -13.75 9.93 2.91
C ALA A 68 -14.32 11.33 2.68
N THR A 69 -15.63 11.47 2.88
CA THR A 69 -16.33 12.77 2.88
C THR A 69 -15.94 13.59 4.11
N ASP A 70 -16.10 14.91 4.05
CA ASP A 70 -15.60 15.85 5.07
C ASP A 70 -16.26 15.70 6.45
N ASP A 71 -17.42 15.07 6.53
CA ASP A 71 -18.08 14.70 7.80
C ASP A 71 -17.21 13.75 8.66
N ALA A 72 -16.34 12.97 8.05
CA ALA A 72 -15.42 12.11 8.76
C ALA A 72 -14.37 12.86 9.61
N ARG A 73 -14.12 14.17 9.34
CA ARG A 73 -13.12 14.96 10.11
C ARG A 73 -13.40 15.06 11.60
N ASN A 74 -14.66 14.96 12.00
CA ASN A 74 -15.10 15.11 13.38
C ASN A 74 -15.38 13.76 14.06
N LEU A 75 -15.10 12.66 13.39
CA LEU A 75 -15.30 11.32 13.92
C LEU A 75 -14.01 10.77 14.54
N PRO A 76 -14.09 9.92 15.55
CA PRO A 76 -12.90 9.32 16.14
C PRO A 76 -12.19 8.40 15.16
N PRO A 77 -10.83 8.35 15.17
CA PRO A 77 -10.08 7.44 14.34
C PRO A 77 -10.35 5.98 14.75
N ASN A 78 -10.14 5.08 13.80
CA ASN A 78 -10.21 3.64 13.99
C ASN A 78 -9.18 3.18 15.03
N ARG A 79 -9.60 2.32 15.97
CA ARG A 79 -8.72 1.75 16.98
C ARG A 79 -7.99 0.52 16.44
N LEU A 80 -6.90 0.11 17.09
CA LEU A 80 -6.22 -1.14 16.75
C LEU A 80 -7.14 -2.36 16.88
N SER A 81 -7.96 -2.39 17.92
CA SER A 81 -8.97 -3.42 18.14
C SER A 81 -9.96 -3.54 16.98
N ASP A 82 -10.30 -2.44 16.31
CA ASP A 82 -11.20 -2.46 15.17
C ASP A 82 -10.58 -3.18 13.94
N PHE A 83 -9.26 -3.14 13.77
CA PHE A 83 -8.57 -3.95 12.76
C PHE A 83 -8.57 -5.45 13.12
N LEU A 84 -8.43 -5.78 14.40
CA LEU A 84 -8.37 -7.16 14.88
C LEU A 84 -9.75 -7.83 14.90
N PHE A 85 -10.82 -7.10 15.26
CA PHE A 85 -12.12 -7.68 15.58
C PHE A 85 -13.13 -7.69 14.44
N ARG A 86 -12.92 -6.96 13.37
CA ARG A 86 -13.83 -7.01 12.22
C ARG A 86 -13.78 -8.32 11.44
N GLY A 87 -13.05 -9.31 11.94
CA GLY A 87 -13.18 -10.71 11.57
C GLY A 87 -13.78 -11.60 12.66
N GLN A 88 -14.20 -11.04 13.79
CA GLN A 88 -14.98 -11.71 14.85
C GLN A 88 -14.33 -12.89 15.56
N ALA A 89 -13.01 -12.91 15.75
CA ALA A 89 -12.42 -14.00 16.51
C ALA A 89 -11.75 -13.50 17.78
N PRO A 90 -12.28 -13.84 18.96
CA PRO A 90 -11.59 -13.65 20.25
C PRO A 90 -10.18 -14.27 20.25
N GLY A 91 -9.98 -15.35 19.47
CA GLY A 91 -8.68 -15.97 19.29
C GLY A 91 -7.62 -15.09 18.63
N LEU A 92 -8.01 -14.15 17.75
CA LEU A 92 -7.06 -13.23 17.10
C LEU A 92 -6.43 -12.28 18.14
N LEU A 93 -7.22 -11.83 19.12
CA LEU A 93 -6.75 -11.07 20.25
C LEU A 93 -5.72 -11.84 21.09
N LEU A 94 -6.00 -13.10 21.38
CA LEU A 94 -5.07 -13.96 22.11
C LEU A 94 -3.78 -14.19 21.33
N ALA A 95 -3.87 -14.44 20.02
CA ALA A 95 -2.71 -14.60 19.15
C ALA A 95 -1.87 -13.32 19.11
N PHE A 96 -2.52 -12.14 19.01
CA PHE A 96 -1.84 -10.86 19.02
C PHE A 96 -1.14 -10.60 20.37
N ARG A 97 -1.83 -10.83 21.51
CA ARG A 97 -1.23 -10.72 22.83
C ARG A 97 -0.05 -11.66 23.05
N ALA A 98 -0.15 -12.90 22.57
CA ALA A 98 0.93 -13.89 22.68
C ALA A 98 2.13 -13.50 21.81
N GLY A 99 1.89 -13.04 20.58
CA GLY A 99 2.93 -12.65 19.62
C GLY A 99 3.67 -11.37 20.03
N PHE A 100 2.94 -10.34 20.43
CA PHE A 100 3.50 -9.02 20.73
C PHE A 100 3.71 -8.76 22.24
N LYS A 101 3.23 -9.65 23.11
CA LYS A 101 3.34 -9.54 24.59
C LYS A 101 2.75 -8.23 25.16
N VAL A 102 1.74 -7.69 24.48
CA VAL A 102 1.03 -6.45 24.87
C VAL A 102 -0.47 -6.69 24.92
N LYS A 103 -1.17 -5.90 25.70
CA LYS A 103 -2.64 -5.89 25.69
C LYS A 103 -3.13 -4.93 24.62
N VAL A 104 -4.12 -5.34 23.84
CA VAL A 104 -4.68 -4.49 22.76
C VAL A 104 -5.33 -3.25 23.35
N GLU A 105 -5.97 -3.37 24.50
CA GLU A 105 -6.60 -2.26 25.22
C GLU A 105 -5.58 -1.16 25.59
N ASP A 106 -4.34 -1.54 25.91
CA ASP A 106 -3.26 -0.61 26.21
C ASP A 106 -2.75 0.10 24.94
N LEU A 107 -2.95 -0.53 23.77
CA LEU A 107 -2.54 0.02 22.48
C LEU A 107 -3.62 0.90 21.83
N ASP A 108 -4.90 0.63 22.05
CA ASP A 108 -6.00 1.36 21.46
C ASP A 108 -5.95 2.88 21.70
N GLY A 109 -5.47 3.29 22.88
CA GLY A 109 -5.35 4.69 23.25
C GLY A 109 -4.11 5.40 22.67
N ARG A 110 -3.13 4.65 22.15
CA ARG A 110 -1.87 5.19 21.61
C ARG A 110 -1.60 4.85 20.15
N TYR A 111 -2.37 3.92 19.55
CA TYR A 111 -2.23 3.55 18.16
C TYR A 111 -2.64 4.71 17.25
N GLN A 112 -1.66 5.22 16.53
CA GLN A 112 -1.85 6.40 15.68
C GLN A 112 -2.21 5.99 14.26
N ASN A 113 -3.40 6.39 13.84
CA ASN A 113 -3.87 6.34 12.46
C ASN A 113 -4.89 7.46 12.25
N ARG A 114 -5.29 7.73 11.02
CA ARG A 114 -6.25 8.80 10.68
C ARG A 114 -7.57 8.26 10.17
N ALA A 115 -7.60 6.98 9.84
CA ALA A 115 -8.76 6.40 9.19
C ALA A 115 -9.94 6.31 10.15
N VAL A 116 -11.13 6.66 9.67
CA VAL A 116 -12.40 6.51 10.37
C VAL A 116 -13.09 5.27 9.86
N ARG A 117 -13.52 4.41 10.76
CA ARG A 117 -14.16 3.13 10.41
C ARG A 117 -15.48 3.36 9.68
N ASP A 118 -15.61 2.75 8.48
CA ASP A 118 -16.78 2.77 7.62
C ASP A 118 -17.29 4.19 7.28
N ALA A 119 -16.41 5.19 7.28
CA ALA A 119 -16.76 6.53 6.83
C ALA A 119 -17.25 6.52 5.39
N ARG A 120 -18.12 7.48 5.03
CA ARG A 120 -18.66 7.56 3.68
C ARG A 120 -17.56 7.83 2.66
N VAL A 121 -17.49 7.02 1.59
CA VAL A 121 -16.54 7.21 0.49
C VAL A 121 -16.84 8.52 -0.22
N ARG A 122 -15.80 9.31 -0.49
CA ARG A 122 -15.89 10.57 -1.25
C ARG A 122 -16.27 10.29 -2.70
N ASP A 123 -17.05 11.19 -3.30
CA ASP A 123 -17.35 11.15 -4.73
C ASP A 123 -16.08 11.48 -5.54
N GLY A 124 -15.95 10.83 -6.69
CA GLY A 124 -14.79 10.93 -7.59
C GLY A 124 -14.23 9.55 -7.94
N GLU A 125 -13.32 9.51 -8.90
CA GLU A 125 -12.59 8.30 -9.29
C GLU A 125 -11.15 8.38 -8.80
N PHE A 126 -10.69 7.33 -8.12
CA PHE A 126 -9.40 7.28 -7.45
C PHE A 126 -8.53 6.15 -8.01
N PRO A 127 -7.22 6.36 -8.17
CA PRO A 127 -6.28 5.29 -8.49
C PRO A 127 -6.26 4.24 -7.38
N LEU A 128 -5.99 2.99 -7.79
CA LEU A 128 -5.94 1.84 -6.90
C LEU A 128 -4.51 1.47 -6.55
N VAL A 129 -4.25 1.23 -5.28
CA VAL A 129 -2.99 0.66 -4.79
C VAL A 129 -3.28 -0.59 -3.99
N VAL A 130 -2.57 -1.69 -4.26
CA VAL A 130 -2.63 -2.90 -3.43
C VAL A 130 -1.35 -3.02 -2.63
N PHE A 131 -1.46 -3.09 -1.31
CA PHE A 131 -0.31 -3.30 -0.41
C PHE A 131 -0.23 -4.76 0.02
N SER A 132 0.97 -5.34 -0.06
CA SER A 132 1.26 -6.71 0.36
C SER A 132 2.22 -6.70 1.56
N HIS A 133 1.79 -7.26 2.69
CA HIS A 133 2.55 -7.29 3.94
C HIS A 133 3.77 -8.21 3.89
N GLY A 134 4.70 -8.12 4.84
CA GLY A 134 5.85 -9.01 5.01
C GLY A 134 5.47 -10.45 5.38
N ASN A 135 6.47 -11.34 5.43
CA ASN A 135 6.25 -12.72 5.91
C ASN A 135 5.83 -12.69 7.39
N GLY A 136 4.72 -13.34 7.72
CA GLY A 136 4.17 -13.27 9.07
C GLY A 136 3.64 -11.90 9.49
N GLY A 137 3.43 -10.98 8.53
CA GLY A 137 2.83 -9.66 8.77
C GLY A 137 1.31 -9.73 8.88
N LEU A 138 0.67 -8.57 8.83
CA LEU A 138 -0.79 -8.39 8.93
C LEU A 138 -1.24 -7.37 7.89
N ARG A 139 -2.50 -7.41 7.46
CA ARG A 139 -3.06 -6.48 6.48
C ARG A 139 -2.96 -5.00 6.89
N PHE A 140 -2.88 -4.71 8.18
CA PHE A 140 -2.67 -3.35 8.74
C PHE A 140 -1.22 -3.10 9.20
N GLN A 141 -0.24 -3.86 8.70
CA GLN A 141 1.18 -3.75 9.07
C GLN A 141 1.77 -2.36 8.79
N SER A 142 1.33 -1.69 7.75
CA SER A 142 1.88 -0.41 7.27
C SER A 142 0.77 0.61 7.08
N THR A 143 -0.06 0.79 8.12
CA THR A 143 -1.17 1.75 8.15
C THR A 143 -0.68 3.17 7.88
N PHE A 144 0.52 3.55 8.35
CA PHE A 144 1.14 4.84 8.10
C PHE A 144 1.18 5.19 6.61
N TRP A 145 1.45 4.20 5.74
CA TRP A 145 1.54 4.37 4.29
C TRP A 145 0.15 4.34 3.63
N CYS A 146 -0.70 3.40 4.05
CA CYS A 146 -2.07 3.26 3.53
C CYS A 146 -2.91 4.51 3.82
N ASP A 147 -2.88 5.00 5.06
CA ASP A 147 -3.54 6.24 5.49
C ASP A 147 -3.05 7.45 4.70
N HIS A 148 -1.73 7.54 4.53
CA HIS A 148 -1.12 8.68 3.85
C HIS A 148 -1.54 8.73 2.38
N LEU A 149 -1.45 7.62 1.66
CA LEU A 149 -1.91 7.53 0.27
C LEU A 149 -3.40 7.86 0.15
N ALA A 150 -4.24 7.30 1.03
CA ALA A 150 -5.67 7.55 0.99
C ALA A 150 -6.00 9.04 1.25
N SER A 151 -5.25 9.70 2.15
CA SER A 151 -5.41 11.14 2.39
C SER A 151 -5.07 12.00 1.17
N HIS A 152 -4.25 11.48 0.26
CA HIS A 152 -3.86 12.11 -1.00
C HIS A 152 -4.73 11.69 -2.20
N GLY A 153 -5.75 10.89 -2.01
CA GLY A 153 -6.70 10.56 -3.07
C GLY A 153 -6.48 9.21 -3.74
N TYR A 154 -5.90 8.24 -3.03
CA TYR A 154 -5.80 6.85 -3.50
C TYR A 154 -6.78 5.95 -2.76
N VAL A 155 -7.27 4.90 -3.41
CA VAL A 155 -7.88 3.77 -2.72
C VAL A 155 -6.79 2.72 -2.52
N VAL A 156 -6.59 2.29 -1.27
CA VAL A 156 -5.52 1.34 -0.90
C VAL A 156 -6.14 0.09 -0.31
N MET A 157 -5.80 -1.09 -0.85
CA MET A 157 -6.22 -2.39 -0.34
C MET A 157 -5.05 -3.13 0.28
N SER A 158 -5.26 -3.81 1.39
CA SER A 158 -4.28 -4.74 1.95
C SER A 158 -4.99 -5.94 2.55
N CYS A 159 -4.60 -7.15 2.14
CA CYS A 159 -5.20 -8.38 2.68
C CYS A 159 -4.25 -9.10 3.64
N ASP A 160 -4.83 -9.93 4.52
CA ASP A 160 -4.10 -11.03 5.12
C ASP A 160 -3.95 -12.13 4.06
N HIS A 161 -2.72 -12.42 3.64
CA HIS A 161 -2.44 -13.59 2.81
C HIS A 161 -2.60 -14.85 3.67
N THR A 162 -3.74 -15.53 3.56
CA THR A 162 -4.11 -16.66 4.42
C THR A 162 -3.02 -17.73 4.47
N GLY A 163 -2.65 -18.15 5.68
CA GLY A 163 -1.53 -19.04 5.94
C GLY A 163 -0.16 -18.34 5.98
N ASN A 164 -0.01 -17.14 5.39
CA ASN A 164 1.22 -16.37 5.47
C ASN A 164 1.12 -15.11 6.36
N ALA A 165 -0.05 -14.63 6.69
CA ALA A 165 -0.24 -13.63 7.75
C ALA A 165 0.07 -14.24 9.12
N ALA A 166 0.48 -13.41 10.10
CA ALA A 166 0.73 -13.86 11.48
C ALA A 166 -0.47 -14.62 12.05
N ALA A 167 -1.64 -14.08 11.82
CA ALA A 167 -2.92 -14.73 12.08
C ALA A 167 -4.00 -14.10 11.21
N THR A 168 -4.96 -14.91 10.75
CA THR A 168 -6.12 -14.41 10.00
C THR A 168 -7.36 -15.26 10.31
N LEU A 169 -8.54 -14.71 10.01
CA LEU A 169 -9.81 -15.46 10.09
C LEU A 169 -10.26 -15.84 8.69
N ALA A 170 -10.25 -17.14 8.38
CA ALA A 170 -10.70 -17.64 7.10
C ALA A 170 -11.61 -18.85 7.29
N GLY A 171 -12.77 -18.86 6.61
CA GLY A 171 -13.75 -19.94 6.72
C GLY A 171 -14.25 -20.18 8.16
N GLY A 172 -14.39 -19.11 8.96
CA GLY A 172 -14.83 -19.17 10.37
C GLY A 172 -13.78 -19.73 11.34
N ARG A 173 -12.54 -19.97 10.90
CA ARG A 173 -11.44 -20.48 11.73
C ARG A 173 -10.28 -19.52 11.75
N MET A 174 -9.58 -19.45 12.88
CA MET A 174 -8.32 -18.74 12.98
C MET A 174 -7.20 -19.58 12.36
N ILE A 175 -6.53 -19.01 11.38
CA ILE A 175 -5.37 -19.59 10.69
C ILE A 175 -4.13 -18.83 11.14
N LEU A 176 -3.16 -19.51 11.69
CA LEU A 176 -1.86 -18.97 12.07
C LEU A 176 -0.86 -19.07 10.92
N HIS A 177 0.24 -18.34 11.04
CA HIS A 177 1.34 -18.36 10.09
C HIS A 177 1.91 -19.77 9.91
N ASP A 178 1.91 -20.28 8.68
CA ASP A 178 2.60 -21.49 8.28
C ASP A 178 4.03 -21.18 7.82
N SER A 179 4.99 -21.31 8.71
CA SER A 179 6.40 -21.03 8.42
C SER A 179 7.03 -22.02 7.41
N LYS A 180 6.41 -23.18 7.19
CA LYS A 180 6.89 -24.22 6.28
C LYS A 180 6.37 -24.04 4.85
N GLY A 181 5.28 -23.31 4.67
CA GLY A 181 4.60 -23.12 3.38
C GLY A 181 5.23 -22.05 2.46
N ARG A 182 6.51 -21.71 2.61
CA ARG A 182 7.12 -20.54 1.93
C ARG A 182 6.98 -20.56 0.41
N GLU A 183 7.19 -21.72 -0.24
CA GLU A 183 7.06 -21.84 -1.71
C GLU A 183 5.60 -21.66 -2.16
N GLN A 184 4.67 -22.26 -1.41
CA GLN A 184 3.25 -22.09 -1.67
C GLN A 184 2.82 -20.62 -1.51
N HIS A 185 3.29 -19.98 -0.44
CA HIS A 185 2.99 -18.54 -0.22
C HIS A 185 3.58 -17.66 -1.33
N ALA A 186 4.78 -17.99 -1.83
CA ALA A 186 5.37 -17.26 -2.96
C ALA A 186 4.53 -17.39 -4.24
N ALA A 187 3.91 -18.56 -4.47
CA ALA A 187 3.01 -18.78 -5.60
C ALA A 187 1.62 -18.16 -5.42
N ASP A 188 1.09 -18.14 -4.19
CA ASP A 188 -0.26 -17.67 -3.91
C ASP A 188 -0.37 -16.14 -3.88
N ARG A 189 0.62 -15.45 -3.30
CA ARG A 189 0.52 -14.01 -3.03
C ARG A 189 0.33 -13.14 -4.29
N PRO A 190 1.03 -13.35 -5.42
CA PRO A 190 0.74 -12.60 -6.64
C PRO A 190 -0.69 -12.81 -7.14
N ARG A 191 -1.21 -14.05 -7.04
CA ARG A 191 -2.59 -14.39 -7.41
C ARG A 191 -3.60 -13.75 -6.45
N ASP A 192 -3.27 -13.63 -5.16
CA ASP A 192 -4.10 -12.91 -4.20
C ASP A 192 -4.22 -11.44 -4.58
N VAL A 193 -3.10 -10.79 -4.94
CA VAL A 193 -3.10 -9.39 -5.40
C VAL A 193 -3.95 -9.22 -6.66
N ALA A 194 -3.76 -10.06 -7.68
CA ALA A 194 -4.57 -10.02 -8.90
C ALA A 194 -6.07 -10.20 -8.59
N PHE A 195 -6.41 -11.14 -7.70
CA PHE A 195 -7.78 -11.37 -7.29
C PHE A 195 -8.41 -10.19 -6.53
N LEU A 196 -7.62 -9.46 -5.74
CA LEU A 196 -8.08 -8.20 -5.11
C LEU A 196 -8.37 -7.12 -6.15
N ILE A 197 -7.54 -6.99 -7.19
CA ILE A 197 -7.79 -6.07 -8.31
C ILE A 197 -9.09 -6.46 -9.03
N ASP A 198 -9.34 -7.76 -9.24
CA ASP A 198 -10.61 -8.26 -9.78
C ASP A 198 -11.79 -7.92 -8.87
N GLY A 199 -11.63 -8.09 -7.55
CA GLY A 199 -12.63 -7.73 -6.55
C GLY A 199 -13.00 -6.25 -6.61
N MET A 200 -11.99 -5.37 -6.65
CA MET A 200 -12.22 -3.93 -6.76
C MET A 200 -12.84 -3.55 -8.12
N THR A 201 -12.48 -4.27 -9.19
CA THR A 201 -13.13 -4.10 -10.50
C THR A 201 -14.63 -4.44 -10.44
N ARG A 202 -15.02 -5.49 -9.73
CA ARG A 202 -16.45 -5.82 -9.52
C ARG A 202 -17.16 -4.75 -8.67
N PHE A 203 -16.49 -4.24 -7.63
CA PHE A 203 -17.01 -3.15 -6.82
C PHE A 203 -17.23 -1.87 -7.63
N HIS A 204 -16.26 -1.50 -8.46
CA HIS A 204 -16.42 -0.38 -9.40
C HIS A 204 -17.62 -0.57 -10.34
N LYS A 205 -17.89 -1.80 -10.78
CA LYS A 205 -19.05 -2.14 -11.64
C LYS A 205 -20.39 -2.23 -10.88
N GLY A 206 -20.40 -2.02 -9.56
CA GLY A 206 -21.63 -1.90 -8.76
C GLY A 206 -21.92 -3.06 -7.80
N GLU A 207 -21.05 -4.06 -7.67
CA GLU A 207 -21.21 -5.13 -6.68
C GLU A 207 -21.19 -4.57 -5.24
N ASP A 208 -20.43 -3.49 -5.02
CA ASP A 208 -20.45 -2.71 -3.78
C ASP A 208 -20.76 -1.23 -4.10
N SER A 209 -21.92 -0.75 -3.63
CA SER A 209 -22.38 0.62 -3.90
C SER A 209 -21.43 1.71 -3.37
N ARG A 210 -20.62 1.40 -2.35
CA ARG A 210 -19.63 2.34 -1.79
C ARG A 210 -18.55 2.71 -2.80
N PHE A 211 -18.16 1.78 -3.68
CA PHE A 211 -17.08 1.93 -4.65
C PHE A 211 -17.56 1.97 -6.12
N ALA A 212 -18.86 1.89 -6.36
CA ALA A 212 -19.45 1.92 -7.70
C ALA A 212 -19.07 3.22 -8.44
N GLY A 213 -18.38 3.10 -9.58
CA GLY A 213 -17.93 4.23 -10.39
C GLY A 213 -16.80 5.07 -9.74
N ARG A 214 -16.06 4.54 -8.76
CA ARG A 214 -15.09 5.34 -7.99
C ARG A 214 -13.62 4.93 -8.16
N ILE A 215 -13.31 3.99 -9.04
CA ILE A 215 -11.94 3.46 -9.20
C ILE A 215 -11.42 3.70 -10.62
N LYS A 216 -10.26 4.30 -10.74
CA LYS A 216 -9.51 4.40 -12.01
C LYS A 216 -8.78 3.07 -12.26
N LEU A 217 -9.44 2.18 -13.01
CA LEU A 217 -8.94 0.81 -13.25
C LEU A 217 -7.72 0.74 -14.17
N ASP A 218 -7.40 1.82 -14.86
CA ASP A 218 -6.20 2.03 -15.67
C ASP A 218 -5.00 2.57 -14.86
N GLN A 219 -5.22 2.95 -13.59
CA GLN A 219 -4.24 3.51 -12.66
C GLN A 219 -4.10 2.58 -11.45
N VAL A 220 -3.44 1.43 -11.64
CA VAL A 220 -3.22 0.43 -10.58
C VAL A 220 -1.74 0.31 -10.26
N ALA A 221 -1.39 0.38 -8.97
CA ALA A 221 -0.04 0.13 -8.48
C ALA A 221 -0.03 -0.93 -7.37
N VAL A 222 1.14 -1.52 -7.13
CA VAL A 222 1.34 -2.48 -6.04
C VAL A 222 2.53 -2.04 -5.19
N GLY A 223 2.30 -1.89 -3.87
CA GLY A 223 3.33 -1.69 -2.88
C GLY A 223 3.48 -2.90 -1.97
N GLY A 224 4.64 -3.03 -1.32
CA GLY A 224 4.78 -4.14 -0.37
C GLY A 224 6.10 -4.12 0.37
N HIS A 225 6.06 -4.67 1.59
CA HIS A 225 7.20 -4.74 2.47
C HIS A 225 7.80 -6.17 2.50
N SER A 226 9.11 -6.30 2.46
CA SER A 226 9.80 -7.58 2.61
C SER A 226 9.32 -8.62 1.58
N PHE A 227 8.69 -9.70 2.00
CA PHE A 227 8.04 -10.69 1.11
C PHE A 227 6.93 -10.06 0.27
N GLY A 228 6.28 -8.98 0.75
CA GLY A 228 5.38 -8.16 -0.06
C GLY A 228 6.10 -7.43 -1.18
N GLY A 229 7.34 -6.98 -0.97
CA GLY A 229 8.18 -6.41 -2.02
C GLY A 229 8.53 -7.44 -3.12
N TYR A 230 8.76 -8.71 -2.76
CA TYR A 230 8.83 -9.80 -3.72
C TYR A 230 7.51 -9.94 -4.50
N THR A 231 6.38 -9.88 -3.81
CA THR A 231 5.05 -9.98 -4.44
C THR A 231 4.81 -8.87 -5.46
N CYS A 232 5.30 -7.64 -5.21
CA CYS A 232 5.22 -6.52 -6.17
C CYS A 232 5.85 -6.86 -7.53
N ASN A 233 6.98 -7.58 -7.54
CA ASN A 233 7.62 -8.00 -8.78
C ASN A 233 6.87 -9.14 -9.46
N GLU A 234 6.48 -10.15 -8.69
CA GLU A 234 5.89 -11.38 -9.25
C GLU A 234 4.51 -11.14 -9.87
N VAL A 235 3.72 -10.21 -9.33
CA VAL A 235 2.40 -9.89 -9.90
C VAL A 235 2.49 -9.35 -11.33
N LEU A 236 3.57 -8.66 -11.69
CA LEU A 236 3.80 -8.15 -13.05
C LEU A 236 3.84 -9.25 -14.12
N SER A 237 4.10 -10.48 -13.72
CA SER A 237 4.11 -11.62 -14.64
C SER A 237 2.73 -12.18 -14.97
N ILE A 238 1.70 -11.78 -14.20
CA ILE A 238 0.36 -12.37 -14.29
C ILE A 238 -0.75 -11.33 -14.42
N ASP A 239 -0.45 -10.04 -14.19
CA ASP A 239 -1.46 -8.98 -14.25
C ASP A 239 -0.88 -7.70 -14.87
N ASP A 240 -1.24 -7.42 -16.10
CA ASP A 240 -0.78 -6.27 -16.91
C ASP A 240 -1.47 -4.95 -16.53
N ARG A 241 -2.49 -5.00 -15.66
CA ARG A 241 -3.13 -3.81 -15.09
C ARG A 241 -2.22 -3.05 -14.14
N VAL A 242 -1.21 -3.71 -13.55
CA VAL A 242 -0.24 -3.07 -12.65
C VAL A 242 0.70 -2.20 -13.46
N LYS A 243 0.68 -0.88 -13.19
CA LYS A 243 1.43 0.14 -13.95
C LYS A 243 2.64 0.70 -13.19
N ALA A 244 2.75 0.47 -11.88
CA ALA A 244 3.89 0.91 -11.08
C ALA A 244 4.03 0.02 -9.83
N ILE A 245 5.25 -0.13 -9.31
CA ILE A 245 5.50 -0.88 -8.08
C ILE A 245 6.35 -0.09 -7.08
N VAL A 246 6.07 -0.32 -5.77
CA VAL A 246 6.76 0.31 -4.64
C VAL A 246 7.23 -0.78 -3.65
N PRO A 247 8.29 -1.53 -3.96
CA PRO A 247 8.86 -2.52 -3.04
C PRO A 247 9.70 -1.84 -1.93
N MET A 248 9.44 -2.24 -0.68
CA MET A 248 10.15 -1.76 0.52
C MET A 248 10.93 -2.93 1.12
N THR A 249 12.25 -2.79 1.26
CA THR A 249 13.18 -3.84 1.74
C THR A 249 12.86 -5.23 1.16
N PRO A 250 12.78 -5.36 -0.18
CA PRO A 250 12.34 -6.59 -0.82
C PRO A 250 13.39 -7.69 -0.77
N VAL A 251 12.92 -8.94 -0.84
CA VAL A 251 13.77 -10.11 -1.08
C VAL A 251 13.48 -10.63 -2.49
N PHE A 252 14.29 -10.25 -3.47
CA PHE A 252 14.16 -10.78 -4.82
C PHE A 252 14.90 -12.11 -4.98
N ARG A 253 14.25 -13.13 -5.56
CA ARG A 253 14.84 -14.47 -5.78
C ARG A 253 15.42 -14.61 -7.18
N GLU A 254 14.65 -14.29 -8.20
CA GLU A 254 15.01 -14.31 -9.61
C GLU A 254 14.48 -13.06 -10.30
N ARG A 255 15.02 -12.75 -11.49
CA ARG A 255 14.72 -11.47 -12.12
C ARG A 255 13.93 -11.68 -13.39
N LYS A 256 12.71 -11.26 -13.35
CA LYS A 256 12.00 -10.89 -14.56
C LYS A 256 12.22 -9.39 -14.79
N LYS A 257 12.57 -9.02 -16.01
CA LYS A 257 12.71 -7.62 -16.41
C LYS A 257 11.35 -7.10 -16.83
N TYR A 258 10.93 -6.03 -16.20
CA TYR A 258 9.68 -5.34 -16.55
C TYR A 258 9.99 -3.87 -16.78
N ASP A 259 9.28 -3.26 -17.74
CA ASP A 259 9.43 -1.84 -18.10
C ASP A 259 8.53 -0.91 -17.26
N VAL A 260 7.89 -1.44 -16.23
CA VAL A 260 7.07 -0.62 -15.33
C VAL A 260 7.93 0.26 -14.43
N PRO A 261 7.50 1.47 -14.09
CA PRO A 261 8.14 2.31 -13.10
C PRO A 261 8.29 1.60 -11.75
N VAL A 262 9.49 1.73 -11.13
CA VAL A 262 9.78 1.16 -9.81
C VAL A 262 10.36 2.22 -8.87
N LEU A 263 9.78 2.32 -7.66
CA LEU A 263 10.35 3.06 -6.53
C LEU A 263 10.78 2.04 -5.47
N LEU A 264 12.08 1.84 -5.35
CA LEU A 264 12.67 0.84 -4.47
C LEU A 264 13.19 1.50 -3.18
N PHE A 265 12.72 1.04 -2.04
CA PHE A 265 13.26 1.42 -0.73
C PHE A 265 14.17 0.33 -0.17
N VAL A 266 15.31 0.75 0.37
CA VAL A 266 16.30 -0.10 1.05
C VAL A 266 16.62 0.51 2.41
N ALA A 267 16.77 -0.32 3.44
CA ALA A 267 17.26 0.08 4.76
C ALA A 267 18.74 -0.33 4.92
N THR A 268 19.62 0.62 5.24
CA THR A 268 21.06 0.32 5.26
C THR A 268 21.48 -0.62 6.40
N GLU A 269 20.69 -0.71 7.46
CA GLU A 269 20.97 -1.53 8.65
C GLU A 269 19.92 -2.65 8.85
N ASP A 270 19.40 -3.19 7.74
CA ASP A 270 18.41 -4.27 7.73
C ASP A 270 19.01 -5.60 8.22
N ALA A 271 18.75 -5.96 9.46
CA ALA A 271 19.30 -7.18 10.06
C ALA A 271 18.56 -8.47 9.64
N THR A 272 17.35 -8.32 9.08
CA THR A 272 16.53 -9.46 8.61
C THR A 272 17.03 -9.99 7.26
N ILE A 273 17.19 -9.11 6.24
CA ILE A 273 17.66 -9.52 4.91
C ILE A 273 19.17 -9.36 4.74
N LYS A 274 19.79 -8.61 5.62
CA LYS A 274 21.22 -8.33 5.69
C LYS A 274 21.75 -7.67 4.42
N GLU A 275 23.08 -7.50 4.34
CA GLU A 275 23.73 -6.89 3.17
C GLU A 275 23.51 -7.72 1.89
N GLU A 276 23.40 -9.04 2.00
CA GLU A 276 23.13 -9.90 0.84
C GLU A 276 21.77 -9.59 0.21
N GLY A 277 20.74 -9.34 1.02
CA GLY A 277 19.41 -8.92 0.55
C GLY A 277 19.45 -7.53 -0.05
N ASN A 278 20.13 -6.58 0.60
CA ASN A 278 20.29 -5.22 0.11
C ASN A 278 21.05 -5.19 -1.24
N ALA A 279 22.12 -5.99 -1.38
CA ALA A 279 22.87 -6.14 -2.63
C ALA A 279 21.96 -6.69 -3.76
N THR A 280 21.06 -7.64 -3.44
CA THR A 280 20.07 -8.16 -4.40
C THR A 280 19.08 -7.06 -4.84
N ALA A 281 18.63 -6.22 -3.92
CA ALA A 281 17.75 -5.09 -4.22
C ALA A 281 18.44 -4.03 -5.10
N ARG A 282 19.71 -3.66 -4.81
CA ARG A 282 20.49 -2.75 -5.65
C ARG A 282 20.72 -3.33 -7.05
N LYS A 283 21.02 -4.61 -7.15
CA LYS A 283 21.17 -5.30 -8.42
C LYS A 283 19.85 -5.34 -9.22
N TYR A 284 18.69 -5.50 -8.55
CA TYR A 284 17.38 -5.37 -9.20
C TYR A 284 17.19 -3.95 -9.77
N TYR A 285 17.55 -2.91 -9.02
CA TYR A 285 17.53 -1.54 -9.52
C TYR A 285 18.42 -1.38 -10.76
N ASP A 286 19.67 -1.83 -10.71
CA ASP A 286 20.63 -1.66 -11.82
C ASP A 286 20.14 -2.32 -13.12
N GLU A 287 19.48 -3.46 -13.01
CA GLU A 287 19.00 -4.27 -14.15
C GLU A 287 17.57 -3.96 -14.63
N SER A 288 16.79 -3.20 -13.86
CA SER A 288 15.48 -2.72 -14.29
C SER A 288 15.61 -1.79 -15.50
N THR A 289 14.69 -1.88 -16.46
CA THR A 289 14.76 -1.15 -17.73
C THR A 289 13.80 0.05 -17.79
N GLY A 290 12.70 0.02 -17.03
CA GLY A 290 11.76 1.13 -16.90
C GLY A 290 12.28 2.29 -16.06
N PRO A 291 11.48 3.34 -15.86
CA PRO A 291 11.78 4.42 -14.91
C PRO A 291 12.04 3.84 -13.51
N LYS A 292 13.17 4.19 -12.90
CA LYS A 292 13.60 3.56 -11.66
C LYS A 292 14.20 4.54 -10.66
N TYR A 293 13.85 4.33 -9.40
CA TYR A 293 14.27 5.14 -8.27
C TYR A 293 14.72 4.23 -7.14
N LEU A 294 15.86 4.54 -6.53
CA LEU A 294 16.38 3.84 -5.36
C LEU A 294 16.54 4.85 -4.23
N VAL A 295 15.86 4.59 -3.13
CA VAL A 295 15.93 5.36 -1.88
C VAL A 295 16.51 4.45 -0.80
N GLU A 296 17.80 4.62 -0.49
CA GLU A 296 18.46 3.88 0.59
C GLU A 296 18.43 4.74 1.86
N ILE A 297 17.61 4.34 2.84
CA ILE A 297 17.44 5.10 4.09
C ILE A 297 18.54 4.71 5.07
N LYS A 298 19.36 5.69 5.44
CA LYS A 298 20.47 5.52 6.38
C LYS A 298 19.96 5.26 7.79
N ASP A 299 20.67 4.38 8.49
CA ASP A 299 20.33 4.00 9.87
C ASP A 299 18.89 3.46 10.06
N ALA A 300 18.24 3.06 8.97
CA ALA A 300 16.97 2.34 9.00
C ALA A 300 17.20 0.82 8.99
N GLY A 301 16.29 0.05 9.58
CA GLY A 301 16.29 -1.41 9.54
C GLY A 301 15.01 -1.95 8.90
N HIS A 302 14.87 -3.28 8.92
CA HIS A 302 13.78 -3.97 8.22
C HIS A 302 12.38 -3.47 8.61
N PHE A 303 12.15 -3.26 9.91
CA PHE A 303 10.82 -2.87 10.41
C PHE A 303 10.58 -1.36 10.47
N SER A 304 11.52 -0.53 9.98
CA SER A 304 11.32 0.91 9.82
C SER A 304 10.18 1.27 8.85
N PHE A 305 9.71 0.32 8.03
CA PHE A 305 8.59 0.47 7.07
C PHE A 305 7.28 -0.13 7.58
N SER A 306 7.14 -0.26 8.90
CA SER A 306 5.96 -0.90 9.50
C SER A 306 5.54 -0.21 10.78
N ASP A 307 4.27 -0.37 11.15
CA ASP A 307 3.73 0.13 12.42
C ASP A 307 4.21 -0.68 13.65
N MET A 308 5.19 -1.59 13.48
CA MET A 308 5.74 -2.42 14.55
C MET A 308 6.23 -1.57 15.74
N GLY A 309 6.77 -0.39 15.49
CA GLY A 309 7.19 0.55 16.54
C GLY A 309 6.06 0.99 17.46
N GLN A 310 4.83 1.05 16.96
CA GLN A 310 3.66 1.36 17.78
C GLN A 310 3.31 0.20 18.72
N PHE A 311 3.61 -1.04 18.33
CA PHE A 311 3.37 -2.25 19.13
C PHE A 311 4.55 -2.54 20.08
N ARG A 312 5.76 -2.42 19.58
CA ARG A 312 7.01 -2.76 20.25
C ARG A 312 8.08 -1.70 19.98
N PRO A 313 8.15 -0.61 20.77
CA PRO A 313 9.13 0.46 20.57
C PRO A 313 10.59 0.03 20.81
N ASP A 314 10.79 -1.16 21.39
CA ASP A 314 12.09 -1.80 21.67
C ASP A 314 12.35 -3.02 20.77
N PHE A 315 11.66 -3.12 19.63
CA PHE A 315 11.70 -4.33 18.79
C PHE A 315 13.08 -4.60 18.19
N GLY A 316 13.84 -3.55 17.88
CA GLY A 316 15.10 -3.66 17.14
C GLY A 316 14.87 -3.71 15.62
N ASP A 317 15.96 -3.91 14.85
CA ASP A 317 15.96 -4.01 13.39
C ASP A 317 15.16 -2.89 12.70
N GLY A 318 15.53 -1.64 13.03
CA GLY A 318 14.88 -0.43 12.53
C GLY A 318 14.02 0.30 13.55
N ILE A 319 13.86 -0.22 14.78
CA ILE A 319 13.05 0.38 15.84
C ILE A 319 13.86 0.43 17.14
N GLY A 320 14.02 1.64 17.72
CA GLY A 320 14.76 1.84 18.96
C GLY A 320 16.27 1.69 18.78
N GLU A 321 16.88 0.72 19.45
CA GLU A 321 18.32 0.48 19.45
C GLU A 321 18.65 -0.95 18.98
N GLY A 322 19.88 -1.13 18.48
CA GLY A 322 20.34 -2.42 17.97
C GLY A 322 21.85 -2.47 17.75
N LYS A 323 22.24 -3.32 16.82
CA LYS A 323 23.64 -3.44 16.35
C LYS A 323 23.70 -3.20 14.85
N ARG A 324 24.70 -2.48 14.40
CA ARG A 324 24.96 -2.23 12.97
C ARG A 324 25.27 -3.53 12.23
N ILE A 325 24.73 -3.65 11.03
CA ILE A 325 25.13 -4.70 10.10
C ILE A 325 26.29 -4.22 9.22
N THR A 326 26.33 -2.92 8.89
CA THR A 326 27.40 -2.29 8.07
C THR A 326 28.73 -2.21 8.81
N ARG A 327 28.71 -2.16 10.13
CA ARG A 327 29.88 -2.19 11.03
C ARG A 327 29.60 -3.15 12.20
N PRO A 328 29.79 -4.47 11.98
CA PRO A 328 29.38 -5.50 12.92
C PRO A 328 29.90 -5.30 14.34
N GLY A 329 28.99 -5.33 15.31
CA GLY A 329 29.27 -5.17 16.73
C GLY A 329 29.12 -3.76 17.27
N GLU A 330 29.13 -2.72 16.43
CA GLU A 330 28.86 -1.35 16.87
C GLU A 330 27.38 -1.17 17.22
N PRO A 331 27.06 -0.46 18.31
CA PRO A 331 25.69 -0.12 18.65
C PRO A 331 25.11 0.88 17.63
N ILE A 332 23.81 0.81 17.41
CA ILE A 332 23.07 1.79 16.64
C ILE A 332 21.82 2.22 17.41
N ARG A 333 21.52 3.50 17.34
CA ARG A 333 20.16 4.00 17.50
C ARG A 333 19.62 4.24 16.10
N TYR A 334 18.57 3.49 15.75
CA TYR A 334 17.97 3.59 14.42
C TYR A 334 17.36 4.96 14.16
N LEU A 335 17.27 5.34 12.88
CA LEU A 335 16.50 6.51 12.46
C LEU A 335 15.09 6.42 13.06
N PRO A 336 14.55 7.49 13.68
CA PRO A 336 13.18 7.48 14.17
C PRO A 336 12.21 7.03 13.08
N VAL A 337 11.28 6.14 13.43
CA VAL A 337 10.37 5.55 12.44
C VAL A 337 9.49 6.59 11.74
N GLU A 338 9.17 7.69 12.43
CA GLU A 338 8.42 8.82 11.89
C GLU A 338 9.18 9.52 10.75
N GLU A 339 10.52 9.59 10.84
CA GLU A 339 11.37 10.12 9.76
C GLU A 339 11.40 9.16 8.58
N CYS A 340 11.50 7.85 8.82
CA CYS A 340 11.40 6.84 7.78
C CYS A 340 10.02 6.91 7.09
N PHE A 341 8.94 7.06 7.85
CA PHE A 341 7.59 7.23 7.33
C PHE A 341 7.45 8.48 6.47
N ARG A 342 7.98 9.62 6.94
CA ARG A 342 7.97 10.89 6.21
C ARG A 342 8.64 10.74 4.84
N ILE A 343 9.85 10.18 4.81
CA ILE A 343 10.61 9.95 3.57
C ILE A 343 9.87 8.99 2.63
N THR A 344 9.43 7.85 3.16
CA THR A 344 8.72 6.82 2.39
C THR A 344 7.43 7.36 1.78
N ASN A 345 6.64 8.09 2.57
CA ASN A 345 5.39 8.70 2.13
C ASN A 345 5.64 9.75 1.05
N ALA A 346 6.60 10.66 1.27
CA ALA A 346 6.88 11.75 0.33
C ALA A 346 7.32 11.22 -1.05
N TYR A 347 8.27 10.29 -1.09
CA TYR A 347 8.68 9.69 -2.37
C TYR A 347 7.58 8.85 -3.00
N SER A 348 6.76 8.14 -2.21
CA SER A 348 5.64 7.35 -2.75
C SER A 348 4.57 8.24 -3.40
N ILE A 349 4.19 9.36 -2.75
CA ILE A 349 3.23 10.32 -3.32
C ILE A 349 3.78 10.93 -4.61
N ALA A 350 5.04 11.39 -4.60
CA ALA A 350 5.65 11.98 -5.78
C ALA A 350 5.74 10.97 -6.93
N PHE A 351 6.18 9.74 -6.63
CA PHE A 351 6.34 8.68 -7.62
C PHE A 351 5.01 8.23 -8.23
N LEU A 352 4.03 7.90 -7.41
CA LEU A 352 2.71 7.49 -7.88
C LEU A 352 1.97 8.65 -8.56
N GLY A 353 2.12 9.87 -8.04
CA GLY A 353 1.58 11.07 -8.68
C GLY A 353 2.14 11.28 -10.09
N TYR A 354 3.44 11.11 -10.27
CA TYR A 354 4.08 11.28 -11.58
C TYR A 354 3.82 10.12 -12.53
N HIS A 355 4.16 8.88 -12.11
CA HIS A 355 4.15 7.73 -13.01
C HIS A 355 2.80 7.05 -13.17
N LEU A 356 1.93 7.13 -12.17
CA LEU A 356 0.61 6.50 -12.22
C LEU A 356 -0.48 7.49 -12.63
N CYS A 357 -0.40 8.73 -12.13
CA CYS A 357 -1.44 9.73 -12.33
C CYS A 357 -1.07 10.83 -13.35
N GLY A 358 0.13 10.79 -13.95
CA GLY A 358 0.57 11.75 -14.98
C GLY A 358 0.81 13.17 -14.47
N GLN A 359 1.08 13.35 -13.20
CA GLN A 359 1.21 14.67 -12.56
C GLN A 359 2.64 15.22 -12.70
N GLU A 360 2.91 16.00 -13.74
CA GLU A 360 4.23 16.55 -14.08
C GLU A 360 4.89 17.37 -12.95
N ARG A 361 4.13 17.96 -12.04
CA ARG A 361 4.66 18.73 -10.89
C ARG A 361 5.59 17.93 -9.98
N TRP A 362 5.47 16.60 -9.96
CA TRP A 362 6.32 15.73 -9.15
C TRP A 362 7.68 15.41 -9.77
N LYS A 363 7.86 15.73 -11.05
CA LYS A 363 9.11 15.48 -11.77
C LYS A 363 10.31 16.13 -11.10
N GLU A 364 10.18 17.38 -10.68
CA GLU A 364 11.25 18.10 -9.98
C GLU A 364 11.55 17.46 -8.62
N PHE A 365 10.52 17.06 -7.86
CA PHE A 365 10.72 16.36 -6.59
C PHE A 365 11.53 15.08 -6.77
N LEU A 366 11.21 14.29 -7.78
CA LEU A 366 11.88 13.02 -8.09
C LEU A 366 13.25 13.19 -8.77
N SER A 367 13.59 14.39 -9.23
CA SER A 367 14.90 14.62 -9.89
C SER A 367 16.04 14.87 -8.91
N THR A 368 15.76 15.08 -7.64
CA THR A 368 16.76 15.48 -6.63
C THR A 368 16.65 14.65 -5.35
N ASN A 369 17.79 14.52 -4.64
CA ASN A 369 17.79 13.98 -3.28
C ASN A 369 17.21 15.04 -2.32
N ARG A 370 16.01 14.82 -1.80
CA ARG A 370 15.32 15.75 -0.89
C ARG A 370 15.80 15.64 0.57
N TYR A 371 16.47 14.53 0.92
CA TYR A 371 16.90 14.24 2.29
C TYR A 371 18.38 13.79 2.32
N PRO A 372 19.35 14.63 1.90
CA PRO A 372 20.74 14.20 1.68
C PRO A 372 21.44 13.70 2.94
N GLN A 373 20.95 14.06 4.13
CA GLN A 373 21.49 13.58 5.40
C GLN A 373 20.97 12.16 5.73
N GLN A 374 19.73 11.85 5.35
CA GLN A 374 19.02 10.62 5.74
C GLN A 374 19.05 9.53 4.66
N ILE A 375 19.27 9.89 3.39
CA ILE A 375 19.21 8.90 2.31
C ILE A 375 20.38 9.02 1.33
N ASP A 376 20.69 7.88 0.70
CA ASP A 376 21.35 7.84 -0.58
C ASP A 376 20.30 7.61 -1.67
N TYR A 377 20.38 8.40 -2.74
CA TYR A 377 19.33 8.46 -3.76
C TYR A 377 19.91 8.26 -5.15
N LYS A 378 19.29 7.37 -5.92
CA LYS A 378 19.57 7.18 -7.34
C LYS A 378 18.28 7.18 -8.14
N GLN A 379 18.33 7.71 -9.33
CA GLN A 379 17.24 7.64 -10.29
C GLN A 379 17.76 7.42 -11.70
N SER A 380 16.98 6.76 -12.53
CA SER A 380 17.25 6.62 -13.95
C SER A 380 15.91 6.59 -14.71
N LEU A 381 15.79 7.48 -15.68
CA LEU A 381 14.66 7.50 -16.60
C LEU A 381 15.14 6.91 -17.93
N PRO A 382 14.35 6.09 -18.62
CA PRO A 382 14.65 5.69 -19.98
C PRO A 382 14.91 6.92 -20.84
N ALA A 383 15.87 6.84 -21.77
CA ALA A 383 16.07 7.89 -22.77
C ALA A 383 14.72 8.12 -23.47
N ALA A 384 14.30 9.38 -23.58
CA ALA A 384 13.10 9.72 -24.34
C ALA A 384 13.22 9.10 -25.74
N VAL A 385 12.29 8.24 -26.12
CA VAL A 385 12.19 7.74 -27.49
C VAL A 385 11.85 8.96 -28.33
N ILE A 386 12.85 9.51 -29.01
CA ILE A 386 12.64 10.57 -30.00
C ILE A 386 11.94 9.86 -31.17
N GLU A 387 10.62 9.96 -31.23
CA GLU A 387 9.90 9.52 -32.42
C GLU A 387 10.50 10.30 -33.65
N PRO A 388 10.92 9.60 -34.68
CA PRO A 388 11.40 10.29 -35.88
C PRO A 388 10.23 11.12 -36.41
N LYS A 389 10.44 12.44 -36.55
CA LYS A 389 9.46 13.33 -37.23
C LYS A 389 9.11 12.69 -38.54
N LYS A 390 7.87 12.26 -38.73
CA LYS A 390 7.36 11.90 -40.05
C LYS A 390 7.53 13.13 -40.94
N GLN A 391 8.41 13.00 -41.94
CA GLN A 391 8.56 13.97 -43.03
C GLN A 391 7.34 13.90 -43.97
#